data_48dd1670aab4bacc82f47ad5d1a99640
#
_entry.id   48dd1670aab4bacc82f47ad5d1a99640
#
_cell.length_a   1.000
_cell.length_b   1.000
_cell.length_c   1.000
_cell.angle_alpha   90.00
_cell.angle_beta   90.00
_cell.angle_gamma   90.00
#
_symmetry.space_group_name_H-M   'P 1'
#
loop_
_entity.id
_entity.type
_entity.pdbx_description
1 polymer ?
#
loop_
_entity_poly.entity_id
_entity_poly.type
_entity_poly.pdbx_seq_one_letter_code
_entity_poly.pdbx_strand_id
1 'polypeptide(L)'
;MIKKIITLFKIGRTLALSDALGVIYKVHKPPAFIRFIFNLLSIRFSKKKVDNSELSDEEKLCNSIQQMGTSFIKLGQFLSTRPDIIGDKLSSQLEKLQDRVPPFSKEQALETLKNNIGIDNYNLVINFGDPVAAASIAQVHKAQINDNGVIKDVAIKILRPNIKKIFNEQIEALMLFAYIIESLVK
;
A
#
# COMPACT_ATOMS: atom_id res chain seq x y z
N MET A 1 -20.14 -0.03 6.01
CA MET A 1 -19.64 -0.16 7.39
C MET A 1 -18.85 -1.44 7.60
N ILE A 2 -19.36 -2.62 7.33
CA ILE A 2 -18.70 -3.92 7.53
C ILE A 2 -17.32 -4.02 6.85
N LYS A 3 -17.17 -3.58 5.57
CA LYS A 3 -15.89 -3.61 4.85
C LYS A 3 -14.80 -2.77 5.52
N LYS A 4 -15.13 -1.59 6.03
CA LYS A 4 -14.19 -0.71 6.77
C LYS A 4 -13.65 -1.41 8.02
N ILE A 5 -14.54 -2.07 8.77
CA ILE A 5 -14.18 -2.83 9.98
C ILE A 5 -13.28 -4.01 9.62
N ILE A 6 -13.58 -4.75 8.55
CA ILE A 6 -12.73 -5.86 8.06
C ILE A 6 -11.34 -5.36 7.66
N THR A 7 -11.26 -4.23 6.95
CA THR A 7 -9.98 -3.63 6.54
C THR A 7 -9.19 -3.17 7.77
N LEU A 8 -9.85 -2.49 8.72
CA LEU A 8 -9.22 -2.08 9.98
C LEU A 8 -8.73 -3.29 10.79
N PHE A 9 -9.52 -4.35 10.86
CA PHE A 9 -9.12 -5.60 11.50
C PHE A 9 -7.88 -6.22 10.84
N LYS A 10 -7.82 -6.27 9.51
CA LYS A 10 -6.66 -6.77 8.77
C LYS A 10 -5.40 -5.93 9.06
N ILE A 11 -5.52 -4.60 9.07
CA ILE A 11 -4.44 -3.67 9.40
C ILE A 11 -3.93 -3.94 10.83
N GLY A 12 -4.84 -3.92 11.80
CA GLY A 12 -4.50 -4.19 13.20
C GLY A 12 -3.86 -5.56 13.41
N ARG A 13 -4.35 -6.58 12.71
CA ARG A 13 -3.77 -7.92 12.75
C ARG A 13 -2.38 -7.97 12.14
N THR A 14 -2.11 -7.29 11.03
CA THR A 14 -0.77 -7.23 10.43
C THR A 14 0.23 -6.59 11.38
N LEU A 15 -0.12 -5.47 12.01
CA LEU A 15 0.72 -4.79 13.00
C LEU A 15 0.98 -5.67 14.25
N ALA A 16 -0.06 -6.36 14.73
CA ALA A 16 0.04 -7.22 15.90
C ALA A 16 0.89 -8.48 15.64
N LEU A 17 0.74 -9.12 14.47
CA LEU A 17 1.47 -10.34 14.13
C LEU A 17 2.96 -10.10 13.84
N SER A 18 3.32 -8.91 13.38
CA SER A 18 4.71 -8.53 13.11
C SER A 18 5.42 -7.93 14.32
N ASP A 19 4.74 -7.82 15.44
CA ASP A 19 5.27 -7.18 16.67
C ASP A 19 5.76 -5.73 16.42
N ALA A 20 5.09 -5.05 15.48
CA ALA A 20 5.46 -3.69 15.06
C ALA A 20 5.00 -2.60 16.04
N LEU A 21 4.28 -2.98 17.09
CA LEU A 21 3.73 -2.05 18.08
C LEU A 21 4.78 -1.48 19.04
N GLY A 22 5.98 -2.06 19.07
CA GLY A 22 7.09 -1.60 19.93
C GLY A 22 7.40 -0.12 19.74
N VAL A 23 7.34 0.39 18.48
CA VAL A 23 7.52 1.83 18.19
C VAL A 23 6.44 2.67 18.85
N ILE A 24 5.17 2.24 18.76
CA ILE A 24 4.02 2.96 19.33
C ILE A 24 4.13 3.00 20.87
N TYR A 25 4.55 1.89 21.49
CA TYR A 25 4.73 1.80 22.94
C TYR A 25 5.86 2.70 23.47
N LYS A 26 6.85 3.02 22.63
CA LYS A 26 7.94 3.95 22.99
C LYS A 26 7.49 5.40 23.00
N VAL A 27 6.56 5.76 22.10
CA VAL A 27 6.06 7.14 21.95
C VAL A 27 4.89 7.41 22.90
N HIS A 28 3.98 6.47 23.05
CA HIS A 28 2.80 6.62 23.92
C HIS A 28 2.37 5.26 24.47
N LYS A 29 2.14 5.19 25.79
CA LYS A 29 1.56 3.98 26.39
C LYS A 29 0.08 3.91 26.06
N PRO A 30 -0.36 3.01 25.17
CA PRO A 30 -1.76 2.93 24.84
C PRO A 30 -2.59 2.43 26.04
N PRO A 31 -3.87 2.85 26.14
CA PRO A 31 -4.78 2.38 27.16
C PRO A 31 -4.84 0.85 27.23
N ALA A 32 -5.10 0.29 28.42
CA ALA A 32 -5.12 -1.15 28.66
C ALA A 32 -6.07 -1.93 27.70
N PHE A 33 -7.19 -1.33 27.35
CA PHE A 33 -8.16 -1.85 26.38
C PHE A 33 -7.56 -2.02 24.97
N ILE A 34 -6.79 -1.04 24.48
CA ILE A 34 -6.10 -1.13 23.17
C ILE A 34 -5.05 -2.23 23.20
N ARG A 35 -4.29 -2.35 24.29
CA ARG A 35 -3.34 -3.44 24.49
C ARG A 35 -4.01 -4.80 24.48
N PHE A 36 -5.18 -4.92 25.12
CA PHE A 36 -5.96 -6.15 25.10
C PHE A 36 -6.40 -6.56 23.70
N ILE A 37 -6.92 -5.60 22.90
CA ILE A 37 -7.30 -5.85 21.50
C ILE A 37 -6.10 -6.31 20.67
N PHE A 38 -4.96 -5.65 20.80
CA PHE A 38 -3.77 -6.06 20.06
C PHE A 38 -3.26 -7.44 20.49
N ASN A 39 -3.29 -7.77 21.77
CA ASN A 39 -2.97 -9.11 22.25
C ASN A 39 -3.93 -10.17 21.66
N LEU A 40 -5.22 -9.85 21.56
CA LEU A 40 -6.20 -10.74 20.94
C LEU A 40 -5.92 -10.90 19.42
N LEU A 41 -5.59 -9.82 18.72
CA LEU A 41 -5.24 -9.85 17.31
C LEU A 41 -3.91 -10.58 17.02
N SER A 42 -3.00 -10.62 17.99
CA SER A 42 -1.71 -11.32 17.88
C SER A 42 -1.81 -12.84 18.02
N ILE A 43 -2.99 -13.37 18.39
CA ILE A 43 -3.21 -14.82 18.49
C ILE A 43 -3.02 -15.45 17.11
N ARG A 44 -2.01 -16.33 17.02
CA ARG A 44 -1.67 -17.04 15.79
C ARG A 44 -2.39 -18.37 15.74
N PHE A 45 -3.27 -18.53 14.76
CA PHE A 45 -3.90 -19.84 14.47
C PHE A 45 -3.00 -20.77 13.64
N SER A 46 -1.83 -20.28 13.18
CA SER A 46 -0.87 -21.05 12.37
C SER A 46 0.55 -20.99 12.94
N LYS A 47 1.23 -22.14 12.91
CA LYS A 47 2.57 -22.35 13.51
C LYS A 47 3.75 -21.71 12.75
N LYS A 48 3.56 -20.99 11.66
CA LYS A 48 4.67 -20.29 11.00
C LYS A 48 5.08 -19.07 11.82
N LYS A 49 6.06 -19.26 12.67
CA LYS A 49 6.79 -18.17 13.33
C LYS A 49 7.62 -17.47 12.24
N VAL A 50 7.30 -16.23 11.92
CA VAL A 50 8.29 -15.35 11.29
C VAL A 50 9.21 -14.98 12.41
N ASP A 51 10.45 -15.44 12.35
CA ASP A 51 11.46 -15.11 13.35
C ASP A 51 11.91 -13.67 13.11
N ASN A 52 11.32 -12.75 13.85
CA ASN A 52 11.63 -11.31 13.82
C ASN A 52 12.49 -10.92 15.02
N SER A 53 13.12 -11.89 15.71
CA SER A 53 13.84 -11.65 16.96
C SER A 53 15.05 -10.72 16.80
N GLU A 54 15.64 -10.68 15.60
CA GLU A 54 16.82 -9.84 15.30
C GLU A 54 16.47 -8.44 14.77
N LEU A 55 15.20 -8.19 14.41
CA LEU A 55 14.79 -6.91 13.84
C LEU A 55 14.47 -5.88 14.90
N SER A 56 14.89 -4.64 14.68
CA SER A 56 14.46 -3.49 15.49
C SER A 56 12.95 -3.23 15.35
N ASP A 57 12.36 -2.52 16.31
CA ASP A 57 10.93 -2.19 16.27
C ASP A 57 10.58 -1.35 15.03
N GLU A 58 11.49 -0.47 14.61
CA GLU A 58 11.34 0.37 13.42
C GLU A 58 11.36 -0.47 12.12
N GLU A 59 12.20 -1.51 12.06
CA GLU A 59 12.24 -2.45 10.93
C GLU A 59 10.98 -3.31 10.88
N LYS A 60 10.50 -3.78 12.01
CA LYS A 60 9.22 -4.51 12.10
C LYS A 60 8.06 -3.67 11.60
N LEU A 61 8.02 -2.38 11.97
CA LEU A 61 7.00 -1.46 11.49
C LEU A 61 7.11 -1.21 10.00
N CYS A 62 8.31 -0.97 9.48
CA CYS A 62 8.56 -0.79 8.05
C CYS A 62 8.08 -2.01 7.23
N ASN A 63 8.44 -3.22 7.66
CA ASN A 63 7.99 -4.47 7.04
C ASN A 63 6.47 -4.64 7.08
N SER A 64 5.82 -4.23 8.18
CA SER A 64 4.36 -4.26 8.31
C SER A 64 3.69 -3.31 7.34
N ILE A 65 4.19 -2.09 7.22
CA ILE A 65 3.70 -1.07 6.27
C ILE A 65 3.80 -1.62 4.84
N GLN A 66 4.89 -2.28 4.49
CA GLN A 66 5.08 -2.88 3.17
C GLN A 66 4.07 -3.99 2.88
N GLN A 67 3.73 -4.82 3.87
CA GLN A 67 2.71 -5.88 3.76
C GLN A 67 1.27 -5.33 3.69
N MET A 68 1.00 -4.17 4.26
CA MET A 68 -0.32 -3.54 4.23
C MET A 68 -0.68 -2.96 2.85
N GLY A 69 0.30 -2.83 1.96
CA GLY A 69 0.09 -2.47 0.57
C GLY A 69 0.26 -0.97 0.28
N THR A 70 -0.11 -0.60 -0.94
CA THR A 70 0.26 0.65 -1.61
C THR A 70 -0.03 1.92 -0.84
N SER A 71 -1.22 2.07 -0.25
CA SER A 71 -1.60 3.29 0.48
C SER A 71 -0.75 3.48 1.72
N PHE A 72 -0.40 2.38 2.41
CA PHE A 72 0.45 2.41 3.59
C PHE A 72 1.90 2.67 3.23
N ILE A 73 2.39 2.12 2.12
CA ILE A 73 3.72 2.45 1.58
C ILE A 73 3.80 3.96 1.30
N LYS A 74 2.80 4.53 0.64
CA LYS A 74 2.76 5.98 0.36
C LYS A 74 2.69 6.83 1.64
N LEU A 75 1.90 6.38 2.61
CA LEU A 75 1.86 7.04 3.93
C LEU A 75 3.23 6.97 4.62
N GLY A 76 3.89 5.81 4.62
CA GLY A 76 5.22 5.65 5.18
C GLY A 76 6.28 6.51 4.48
N GLN A 77 6.25 6.58 3.14
CA GLN A 77 7.11 7.46 2.35
C GLN A 77 6.86 8.95 2.66
N PHE A 78 5.60 9.34 2.87
CA PHE A 78 5.27 10.71 3.31
C PHE A 78 5.83 10.97 4.72
N LEU A 79 5.62 10.04 5.64
CA LEU A 79 6.13 10.18 7.02
C LEU A 79 7.65 10.20 7.07
N SER A 80 8.36 9.48 6.18
CA SER A 80 9.82 9.52 6.11
C SER A 80 10.39 10.91 5.83
N THR A 81 9.61 11.80 5.23
CA THR A 81 10.01 13.20 5.02
C THR A 81 9.74 14.11 6.23
N ARG A 82 9.21 13.56 7.33
CA ARG A 82 8.78 14.29 8.52
C ARG A 82 9.45 13.75 9.80
N PRO A 83 10.80 13.79 9.90
CA PRO A 83 11.52 13.39 11.11
C PRO A 83 11.11 14.18 12.36
N ASP A 84 10.62 15.41 12.16
CA ASP A 84 10.05 16.25 13.21
C ASP A 84 8.82 15.63 13.90
N ILE A 85 8.08 14.75 13.21
CA ILE A 85 6.90 14.06 13.77
C ILE A 85 7.24 12.69 14.32
N ILE A 86 8.06 11.90 13.59
CA ILE A 86 8.26 10.48 13.88
C ILE A 86 9.64 10.15 14.43
N GLY A 87 10.55 11.13 14.49
CA GLY A 87 11.94 10.96 14.88
C GLY A 87 12.84 10.43 13.77
N ASP A 88 14.15 10.76 13.82
CA ASP A 88 15.12 10.44 12.76
C ASP A 88 15.26 8.94 12.52
N LYS A 89 15.22 8.14 13.56
CA LYS A 89 15.43 6.70 13.50
C LYS A 89 14.34 5.99 12.68
N LEU A 90 13.08 6.33 12.93
CA LEU A 90 11.95 5.78 12.18
C LEU A 90 11.90 6.35 10.77
N SER A 91 12.16 7.66 10.60
CA SER A 91 12.23 8.33 9.30
C SER A 91 13.22 7.61 8.37
N SER A 92 14.44 7.39 8.83
CA SER A 92 15.48 6.69 8.07
C SER A 92 15.12 5.24 7.70
N GLN A 93 14.34 4.54 8.54
CA GLN A 93 13.85 3.20 8.19
C GLN A 93 12.72 3.27 7.15
N LEU A 94 11.82 4.25 7.24
CA LEU A 94 10.72 4.41 6.29
C LEU A 94 11.18 4.90 4.89
N GLU A 95 12.32 5.55 4.79
CA GLU A 95 12.97 5.87 3.50
C GLU A 95 13.28 4.62 2.67
N LYS A 96 13.48 3.47 3.32
CA LYS A 96 13.74 2.19 2.66
C LYS A 96 12.49 1.57 2.02
N LEU A 97 11.29 2.14 2.28
CA LEU A 97 10.05 1.67 1.67
C LEU A 97 10.10 1.87 0.15
N GLN A 98 10.15 0.76 -0.57
CA GLN A 98 10.25 0.78 -2.02
C GLN A 98 8.88 0.63 -2.67
N ASP A 99 8.64 1.44 -3.69
CA ASP A 99 7.46 1.33 -4.57
C ASP A 99 7.58 0.18 -5.59
N ARG A 100 8.50 -0.76 -5.39
CA ARG A 100 8.71 -1.87 -6.31
C ARG A 100 7.63 -2.93 -6.10
N VAL A 101 6.56 -2.81 -6.86
CA VAL A 101 5.51 -3.82 -6.94
C VAL A 101 5.67 -4.53 -8.29
N PRO A 102 5.66 -5.88 -8.33
CA PRO A 102 5.73 -6.62 -9.59
C PRO A 102 4.71 -6.10 -10.61
N PRO A 103 5.05 -6.03 -11.89
CA PRO A 103 4.08 -5.64 -12.90
C PRO A 103 2.91 -6.64 -12.92
N PHE A 104 1.72 -6.16 -13.22
CA PHE A 104 0.59 -7.01 -13.56
C PHE A 104 0.67 -7.43 -15.03
N SER A 105 -0.05 -8.49 -15.41
CA SER A 105 0.14 -9.10 -16.72
C SER A 105 -0.21 -8.15 -17.88
N LYS A 106 0.38 -8.40 -19.03
CA LYS A 106 0.15 -7.63 -20.26
C LYS A 106 -1.32 -7.72 -20.71
N GLU A 107 -1.94 -8.89 -20.53
CA GLU A 107 -3.34 -9.13 -20.83
C GLU A 107 -4.25 -8.25 -19.97
N GLN A 108 -3.99 -8.19 -18.68
CA GLN A 108 -4.72 -7.28 -17.77
C GLN A 108 -4.50 -5.81 -18.13
N ALA A 109 -3.29 -5.44 -18.59
CA ALA A 109 -3.01 -4.09 -19.03
C ALA A 109 -3.81 -3.72 -20.28
N LEU A 110 -3.84 -4.60 -21.28
CA LEU A 110 -4.62 -4.41 -22.51
C LEU A 110 -6.12 -4.33 -22.23
N GLU A 111 -6.65 -5.21 -21.39
CA GLU A 111 -8.06 -5.18 -20.98
C GLU A 111 -8.39 -3.86 -20.25
N THR A 112 -7.55 -3.44 -19.31
CA THR A 112 -7.72 -2.18 -18.58
C THR A 112 -7.67 -0.98 -19.54
N LEU A 113 -6.73 -0.97 -20.47
CA LEU A 113 -6.61 0.07 -21.48
C LEU A 113 -7.88 0.15 -22.32
N LYS A 114 -8.30 -0.97 -22.92
CA LYS A 114 -9.52 -1.07 -23.75
C LYS A 114 -10.77 -0.55 -23.03
N ASN A 115 -10.95 -0.95 -21.78
CA ASN A 115 -12.09 -0.56 -20.96
C ASN A 115 -12.11 0.94 -20.59
N ASN A 116 -10.93 1.58 -20.55
CA ASN A 116 -10.84 2.99 -20.18
C ASN A 116 -10.87 3.97 -21.35
N ILE A 117 -10.30 3.60 -22.49
CA ILE A 117 -10.23 4.51 -23.66
C ILE A 117 -11.28 4.20 -24.75
N GLY A 118 -12.01 3.10 -24.61
CA GLY A 118 -12.98 2.64 -25.60
C GLY A 118 -12.34 1.92 -26.78
N ILE A 119 -13.16 1.21 -27.56
CA ILE A 119 -12.67 0.35 -28.66
C ILE A 119 -12.04 1.15 -29.79
N ASP A 120 -12.59 2.32 -30.11
CA ASP A 120 -12.11 3.13 -31.24
C ASP A 120 -10.69 3.63 -30.99
N ASN A 121 -10.43 4.21 -29.82
CA ASN A 121 -9.10 4.66 -29.43
C ASN A 121 -8.13 3.48 -29.20
N TYR A 122 -8.64 2.36 -28.70
CA TYR A 122 -7.82 1.15 -28.51
C TYR A 122 -7.31 0.60 -29.83
N ASN A 123 -8.09 0.66 -30.91
CA ASN A 123 -7.70 0.21 -32.25
C ASN A 123 -6.60 1.07 -32.87
N LEU A 124 -6.38 2.29 -32.38
CA LEU A 124 -5.25 3.12 -32.79
C LEU A 124 -3.92 2.68 -32.17
N VAL A 125 -3.97 1.90 -31.06
CA VAL A 125 -2.78 1.44 -30.36
C VAL A 125 -2.19 0.22 -31.08
N ILE A 126 -0.95 0.36 -31.53
CA ILE A 126 -0.18 -0.69 -32.18
C ILE A 126 1.12 -0.94 -31.42
N ASN A 127 1.74 -2.09 -31.63
CA ASN A 127 3.03 -2.45 -31.03
C ASN A 127 3.10 -2.23 -29.51
N PHE A 128 2.04 -2.64 -28.78
CA PHE A 128 2.00 -2.56 -27.33
C PHE A 128 3.04 -3.51 -26.71
N GLY A 129 4.07 -2.93 -26.10
CA GLY A 129 5.20 -3.64 -25.51
C GLY A 129 4.95 -4.14 -24.08
N ASP A 130 5.96 -4.79 -23.51
CA ASP A 130 5.99 -5.17 -22.10
C ASP A 130 6.18 -3.94 -21.20
N PRO A 131 5.86 -4.04 -19.89
CA PRO A 131 6.02 -2.91 -18.98
C PRO A 131 7.50 -2.52 -18.85
N VAL A 132 7.82 -1.25 -19.10
CA VAL A 132 9.16 -0.69 -18.93
C VAL A 132 9.40 -0.15 -17.53
N ALA A 133 8.32 0.12 -16.80
CA ALA A 133 8.35 0.52 -15.40
C ALA A 133 7.06 0.08 -14.70
N ALA A 134 7.19 -0.34 -13.45
CA ALA A 134 6.06 -0.68 -12.59
C ALA A 134 6.23 -0.02 -11.23
N ALA A 135 5.16 0.64 -10.77
CA ALA A 135 5.08 1.31 -9.49
C ALA A 135 3.88 0.78 -8.70
N SER A 136 3.71 1.28 -7.48
CA SER A 136 2.66 0.86 -6.57
C SER A 136 1.24 1.01 -7.12
N ILE A 137 0.97 2.06 -7.92
CA ILE A 137 -0.38 2.38 -8.42
C ILE A 137 -0.56 2.19 -9.92
N ALA A 138 0.53 2.07 -10.70
CA ALA A 138 0.48 2.02 -12.15
C ALA A 138 1.71 1.31 -12.72
N GLN A 139 1.62 0.93 -13.99
CA GLN A 139 2.79 0.55 -14.80
C GLN A 139 2.78 1.32 -16.12
N VAL A 140 3.95 1.40 -16.75
CA VAL A 140 4.16 2.13 -18.01
C VAL A 140 4.60 1.14 -19.09
N HIS A 141 3.97 1.24 -20.25
CA HIS A 141 4.29 0.46 -21.43
C HIS A 141 4.73 1.38 -22.57
N LYS A 142 5.72 0.96 -23.35
CA LYS A 142 5.96 1.56 -24.66
C LYS A 142 4.94 1.00 -25.64
N ALA A 143 4.41 1.87 -26.48
CA ALA A 143 3.49 1.50 -27.55
C ALA A 143 3.64 2.47 -28.71
N GLN A 144 2.97 2.19 -29.81
CA GLN A 144 2.80 3.11 -30.91
C GLN A 144 1.32 3.38 -31.12
N ILE A 145 0.99 4.56 -31.61
CA ILE A 145 -0.37 4.89 -32.08
C ILE A 145 -0.31 5.23 -33.57
N ASN A 146 -1.32 4.74 -34.30
CA ASN A 146 -1.55 5.10 -35.68
C ASN A 146 -2.62 6.18 -35.75
N ASP A 147 -2.20 7.43 -35.97
CA ASP A 147 -3.07 8.58 -36.08
C ASP A 147 -3.16 8.98 -37.56
N ASN A 148 -4.20 8.52 -38.25
CA ASN A 148 -4.44 8.78 -39.68
C ASN A 148 -3.25 8.44 -40.59
N GLY A 149 -2.58 7.32 -40.32
CA GLY A 149 -1.41 6.86 -41.09
C GLY A 149 -0.07 7.39 -40.56
N VAL A 150 -0.08 8.27 -39.56
CA VAL A 150 1.14 8.75 -38.89
C VAL A 150 1.39 7.91 -37.64
N ILE A 151 2.50 7.20 -37.63
CA ILE A 151 2.91 6.38 -36.47
C ILE A 151 3.69 7.24 -35.48
N LYS A 152 3.25 7.25 -34.23
CA LYS A 152 3.86 7.99 -33.11
C LYS A 152 4.23 7.05 -31.99
N ASP A 153 5.45 7.13 -31.45
CA ASP A 153 5.85 6.43 -30.24
C ASP A 153 5.22 7.10 -29.02
N VAL A 154 4.65 6.29 -28.13
CA VAL A 154 3.98 6.76 -26.92
C VAL A 154 4.37 5.93 -25.68
N ALA A 155 4.28 6.56 -24.53
CA ALA A 155 4.34 5.89 -23.24
C ALA A 155 2.92 5.85 -22.63
N ILE A 156 2.36 4.65 -22.49
CA ILE A 156 1.02 4.46 -21.94
C ILE A 156 1.14 4.07 -20.46
N LYS A 157 0.66 4.95 -19.59
CA LYS A 157 0.58 4.70 -18.15
C LYS A 157 -0.79 4.12 -17.80
N ILE A 158 -0.78 2.90 -17.27
CA ILE A 158 -2.00 2.16 -16.94
C ILE A 158 -2.07 1.97 -15.42
N LEU A 159 -3.16 2.42 -14.81
CA LEU A 159 -3.43 2.19 -13.39
C LEU A 159 -3.67 0.71 -13.13
N ARG A 160 -3.21 0.22 -11.98
CA ARG A 160 -3.50 -1.14 -11.55
C ARG A 160 -5.01 -1.39 -11.47
N PRO A 161 -5.48 -2.58 -11.88
CA PRO A 161 -6.89 -2.94 -11.76
C PRO A 161 -7.38 -2.74 -10.32
N ASN A 162 -8.57 -2.17 -10.18
CA ASN A 162 -9.22 -1.90 -8.90
C ASN A 162 -8.46 -0.97 -7.91
N ILE A 163 -7.37 -0.30 -8.33
CA ILE A 163 -6.53 0.49 -7.40
C ILE A 163 -7.33 1.59 -6.70
N LYS A 164 -8.24 2.28 -7.40
CA LYS A 164 -9.10 3.32 -6.81
C LYS A 164 -9.96 2.76 -5.67
N LYS A 165 -10.54 1.57 -5.86
CA LYS A 165 -11.36 0.92 -4.84
C LYS A 165 -10.54 0.52 -3.62
N ILE A 166 -9.39 -0.11 -3.85
CA ILE A 166 -8.46 -0.51 -2.78
C ILE A 166 -8.00 0.72 -1.98
N PHE A 167 -7.64 1.79 -2.68
CA PHE A 167 -7.18 3.03 -2.05
C PHE A 167 -8.27 3.66 -1.18
N ASN A 168 -9.49 3.76 -1.70
CA ASN A 168 -10.62 4.31 -0.95
C ASN A 168 -10.95 3.47 0.28
N GLU A 169 -10.99 2.14 0.17
CA GLU A 169 -11.23 1.23 1.30
C GLU A 169 -10.15 1.38 2.39
N GLN A 170 -8.89 1.58 2.01
CA GLN A 170 -7.79 1.78 2.96
C GLN A 170 -7.83 3.16 3.63
N ILE A 171 -8.11 4.24 2.87
CA ILE A 171 -8.27 5.59 3.42
C ILE A 171 -9.44 5.63 4.40
N GLU A 172 -10.57 5.06 4.03
CA GLU A 172 -11.75 5.00 4.91
C GLU A 172 -11.47 4.24 6.22
N ALA A 173 -10.67 3.18 6.17
CA ALA A 173 -10.25 2.45 7.37
C ALA A 173 -9.31 3.29 8.24
N LEU A 174 -8.36 4.02 7.64
CA LEU A 174 -7.47 4.93 8.35
C LEU A 174 -8.23 6.10 9.01
N MET A 175 -9.21 6.68 8.31
CA MET A 175 -10.07 7.72 8.87
C MET A 175 -10.89 7.21 10.06
N LEU A 176 -11.45 6.00 9.96
CA LEU A 176 -12.16 5.37 11.08
C LEU A 176 -11.22 5.16 12.27
N PHE A 177 -10.00 4.70 12.02
CA PHE A 177 -8.99 4.52 13.07
C PHE A 177 -8.62 5.85 13.74
N ALA A 178 -8.39 6.91 12.96
CA ALA A 178 -8.10 8.25 13.47
C ALA A 178 -9.25 8.78 14.34
N TYR A 179 -10.50 8.61 13.90
CA TYR A 179 -11.68 8.99 14.66
C TYR A 179 -11.80 8.25 16.00
N ILE A 180 -11.52 6.94 15.99
CA ILE A 180 -11.51 6.13 17.23
C ILE A 180 -10.44 6.66 18.19
N ILE A 181 -9.22 6.92 17.72
CA ILE A 181 -8.15 7.47 18.56
C ILE A 181 -8.55 8.82 19.14
N GLU A 182 -9.06 9.73 18.31
CA GLU A 182 -9.49 11.05 18.77
C GLU A 182 -10.56 10.96 19.86
N SER A 183 -11.52 10.04 19.73
CA SER A 183 -12.59 9.82 20.72
C SER A 183 -12.09 9.22 22.03
N LEU A 184 -10.93 8.54 22.03
CA LEU A 184 -10.36 7.92 23.22
C LEU A 184 -9.36 8.83 23.96
N VAL A 185 -8.87 9.87 23.29
CA VAL A 185 -7.88 10.81 23.84
C VAL A 185 -8.57 12.06 24.45
N LYS A 186 -9.82 12.31 24.09
CA LYS A 186 -10.69 13.30 24.75
C LYS A 186 -11.24 12.78 26.05
#